data_d7c06d369faf63e2a914f6594d56a36e
#
_entry.id   d7c06d369faf63e2a914f6594d56a36e
#
_cell.length_a   1.000
_cell.length_b   1.000
_cell.length_c   1.000
_cell.angle_alpha   90.00
_cell.angle_beta   90.00
_cell.angle_gamma   90.00
#
_symmetry.space_group_name_H-M   'P 1'
#
loop_
_entity.id
_entity.type
_entity.pdbx_description
1 polymer ?
#
loop_
_entity_poly.entity_id
_entity_poly.type
_entity_poly.pdbx_seq_one_letter_code
_entity_poly.pdbx_strand_id
1 'polypeptide(L)'
;MTVKAPTYFSEKARKLWTGIHDEYELEPEAGELLRVALENLDLADKARELLRTEGLVVDGKKHPASDAVKLHDGMFLRALRQLGLDVVAPGPVGRPPGWVGR
;
A
#
# COMPACT_ATOMS: atom_id res chain seq x y z
N MET A 1 15.51 -17.94 1.39
CA MET A 1 16.10 -17.08 0.45
C MET A 1 15.34 -15.81 0.27
N THR A 2 15.99 -14.71 0.27
CA THR A 2 15.30 -13.44 0.18
C THR A 2 15.07 -13.04 -1.25
N VAL A 3 13.85 -12.66 -1.56
CA VAL A 3 13.54 -12.20 -2.89
C VAL A 3 13.82 -10.70 -2.94
N LYS A 4 14.58 -10.29 -3.94
CA LYS A 4 15.00 -8.92 -4.00
C LYS A 4 13.87 -7.98 -4.40
N ALA A 5 13.77 -6.88 -3.72
CA ALA A 5 12.77 -5.89 -4.05
C ALA A 5 13.12 -5.15 -5.33
N PRO A 6 12.13 -4.71 -6.10
CA PRO A 6 12.42 -3.89 -7.27
C PRO A 6 13.22 -2.65 -6.89
N THR A 7 14.10 -2.25 -7.77
CA THR A 7 14.99 -1.14 -7.45
C THR A 7 14.28 0.18 -7.36
N TYR A 8 13.12 0.31 -8.00
CA TYR A 8 12.38 1.57 -7.97
C TYR A 8 11.52 1.76 -6.74
N PHE A 9 11.44 0.75 -5.87
CA PHE A 9 10.64 0.88 -4.67
C PHE A 9 11.25 1.90 -3.73
N SER A 10 10.40 2.62 -3.02
CA SER A 10 10.84 3.49 -1.94
C SER A 10 11.42 2.63 -0.85
N GLU A 11 12.08 3.25 0.10
CA GLU A 11 12.62 2.51 1.22
C GLU A 11 11.51 1.87 2.03
N LYS A 12 10.40 2.58 2.20
CA LYS A 12 9.26 2.05 2.92
C LYS A 12 8.71 0.81 2.24
N ALA A 13 8.52 0.87 0.92
CA ALA A 13 8.01 -0.29 0.19
C ALA A 13 9.01 -1.44 0.23
N ARG A 14 10.30 -1.12 0.16
CA ARG A 14 11.32 -2.15 0.20
C ARG A 14 11.33 -2.88 1.54
N LYS A 15 11.16 -2.15 2.63
CA LYS A 15 11.11 -2.78 3.94
C LYS A 15 9.89 -3.69 4.07
N LEU A 16 8.75 -3.25 3.55
CA LEU A 16 7.56 -4.07 3.59
C LEU A 16 7.72 -5.33 2.74
N TRP A 17 8.31 -5.18 1.57
CA TRP A 17 8.56 -6.30 0.69
C TRP A 17 9.44 -7.35 1.40
N THR A 18 10.54 -6.89 1.98
CA THR A 18 11.45 -7.78 2.64
C THR A 18 10.80 -8.46 3.84
N GLY A 19 10.08 -7.68 4.63
CA GLY A 19 9.42 -8.24 5.82
C GLY A 19 8.39 -9.30 5.48
N ILE A 20 7.61 -9.05 4.43
CA ILE A 20 6.58 -10.01 4.06
C ILE A 20 7.21 -11.27 3.47
N HIS A 21 8.23 -11.11 2.63
CA HIS A 21 8.88 -12.29 2.08
C HIS A 21 9.65 -13.08 3.14
N ASP A 22 10.07 -12.44 4.21
CA ASP A 22 10.74 -13.14 5.29
C ASP A 22 9.75 -13.93 6.12
N GLU A 23 8.52 -13.43 6.21
CA GLU A 23 7.53 -14.08 7.04
C GLU A 23 6.67 -15.07 6.33
N TYR A 24 6.46 -14.94 5.06
CA TYR A 24 5.56 -15.79 4.31
C TYR A 24 6.24 -16.31 3.06
N GLU A 25 5.88 -17.51 2.67
CA GLU A 25 6.35 -18.05 1.41
C GLU A 25 5.27 -17.76 0.39
N LEU A 26 5.53 -16.90 -0.56
CA LEU A 26 4.51 -16.52 -1.52
C LEU A 26 4.70 -17.24 -2.83
N GLU A 27 3.59 -17.70 -3.38
CA GLU A 27 3.61 -18.25 -4.73
C GLU A 27 3.89 -17.13 -5.70
N PRO A 28 4.35 -17.43 -6.90
CA PRO A 28 4.69 -16.37 -7.85
C PRO A 28 3.56 -15.37 -8.09
N GLU A 29 2.33 -15.84 -8.14
CA GLU A 29 1.19 -14.94 -8.36
C GLU A 29 1.02 -14.02 -7.18
N ALA A 30 1.20 -14.55 -5.97
CA ALA A 30 1.08 -13.73 -4.78
C ALA A 30 2.22 -12.71 -4.73
N GLY A 31 3.41 -13.09 -5.17
CA GLY A 31 4.52 -12.16 -5.21
C GLY A 31 4.26 -11.01 -6.17
N GLU A 32 3.63 -11.31 -7.32
CA GLU A 32 3.28 -10.25 -8.25
C GLU A 32 2.21 -9.34 -7.67
N LEU A 33 1.24 -9.90 -6.97
CA LEU A 33 0.21 -9.10 -6.35
C LEU A 33 0.82 -8.19 -5.28
N LEU A 34 1.80 -8.69 -4.54
CA LEU A 34 2.48 -7.88 -3.54
C LEU A 34 3.24 -6.75 -4.23
N ARG A 35 3.87 -7.02 -5.38
CA ARG A 35 4.58 -5.98 -6.11
C ARG A 35 3.63 -4.87 -6.50
N VAL A 36 2.47 -5.23 -7.04
CA VAL A 36 1.48 -4.25 -7.44
C VAL A 36 0.99 -3.46 -6.23
N ALA A 37 0.78 -4.14 -5.10
CA ALA A 37 0.32 -3.47 -3.90
C ALA A 37 1.32 -2.41 -3.47
N LEU A 38 2.59 -2.76 -3.44
CA LEU A 38 3.61 -1.83 -2.95
C LEU A 38 3.88 -0.71 -3.95
N GLU A 39 3.70 -0.96 -5.24
CA GLU A 39 3.77 0.10 -6.22
C GLU A 39 2.67 1.13 -5.98
N ASN A 40 1.48 0.65 -5.66
CA ASN A 40 0.37 1.56 -5.39
C ASN A 40 0.60 2.33 -4.08
N LEU A 41 1.22 1.69 -3.10
CA LEU A 41 1.57 2.39 -1.88
C LEU A 41 2.51 3.55 -2.19
N ASP A 42 3.52 3.33 -3.02
CA ASP A 42 4.46 4.38 -3.39
C ASP A 42 3.79 5.48 -4.18
N LEU A 43 2.87 5.13 -5.08
CA LEU A 43 2.16 6.13 -5.85
C LEU A 43 1.26 6.98 -4.97
N ALA A 44 0.61 6.35 -3.98
CA ALA A 44 -0.21 7.11 -3.05
C ALA A 44 0.66 8.07 -2.23
N ASP A 45 1.83 7.63 -1.82
CA ASP A 45 2.71 8.48 -1.03
C ASP A 45 3.23 9.66 -1.86
N LYS A 46 3.49 9.45 -3.15
CA LYS A 46 3.90 10.55 -4.01
C LYS A 46 2.77 11.55 -4.18
N ALA A 47 1.55 11.07 -4.32
CA ALA A 47 0.40 11.96 -4.46
C ALA A 47 0.19 12.76 -3.16
N ARG A 48 0.40 12.12 -2.01
CA ARG A 48 0.29 12.82 -0.72
C ARG A 48 1.34 13.91 -0.62
N GLU A 49 2.54 13.65 -1.13
CA GLU A 49 3.59 14.63 -1.07
C GLU A 49 3.25 15.84 -1.95
N LEU A 50 2.65 15.62 -3.11
CA LEU A 50 2.22 16.71 -3.95
C LEU A 50 1.15 17.55 -3.26
N LEU A 51 0.21 16.89 -2.59
CA LEU A 51 -0.80 17.63 -1.86
C LEU A 51 -0.19 18.45 -0.73
N ARG A 52 0.82 17.91 -0.08
CA ARG A 52 1.43 18.61 1.03
C ARG A 52 2.17 19.85 0.55
N THR A 53 2.81 19.79 -0.63
CA THR A 53 3.56 20.91 -1.11
C THR A 53 2.72 21.90 -1.93
N GLU A 54 1.69 21.43 -2.61
CA GLU A 54 0.90 22.29 -3.48
C GLU A 54 -0.47 22.64 -2.94
N GLY A 55 -0.90 21.98 -1.89
CA GLY A 55 -2.20 22.27 -1.29
C GLY A 55 -3.33 21.49 -1.92
N LEU A 56 -4.45 21.46 -1.24
CA LEU A 56 -5.60 20.68 -1.68
C LEU A 56 -6.35 21.35 -2.83
N VAL A 57 -6.17 22.63 -3.01
CA VAL A 57 -6.90 23.39 -4.02
C VAL A 57 -5.89 24.09 -4.91
N VAL A 58 -6.02 23.90 -6.20
CA VAL A 58 -5.13 24.54 -7.15
C VAL A 58 -6.04 25.20 -8.18
N ASP A 59 -5.84 26.49 -8.42
CA ASP A 59 -6.66 27.25 -9.36
C ASP A 59 -8.14 27.14 -9.06
N GLY A 60 -8.47 27.16 -7.78
CA GLY A 60 -9.88 27.11 -7.38
C GLY A 60 -10.53 25.75 -7.50
N LYS A 61 -9.77 24.72 -7.83
CA LYS A 61 -10.31 23.38 -7.98
C LYS A 61 -9.54 22.40 -7.16
N LYS A 62 -10.17 21.26 -6.88
CA LYS A 62 -9.53 20.22 -6.12
C LYS A 62 -8.28 19.75 -6.87
N HIS A 63 -7.20 19.56 -6.14
CA HIS A 63 -5.97 19.08 -6.74
C HIS A 63 -6.18 17.64 -7.23
N PRO A 64 -5.79 17.31 -8.45
CA PRO A 64 -5.99 15.97 -8.97
C PRO A 64 -5.33 14.88 -8.13
N ALA A 65 -4.26 15.22 -7.42
CA ALA A 65 -3.57 14.22 -6.61
C ALA A 65 -4.45 13.68 -5.49
N SER A 66 -5.51 14.42 -5.08
CA SER A 66 -6.37 13.90 -4.04
C SER A 66 -7.13 12.66 -4.49
N ASP A 67 -7.51 12.60 -5.77
CA ASP A 67 -8.15 11.40 -6.29
C ASP A 67 -7.13 10.27 -6.44
N ALA A 68 -5.89 10.62 -6.78
CA ALA A 68 -4.85 9.63 -6.91
C ALA A 68 -4.56 8.95 -5.58
N VAL A 69 -4.57 9.70 -4.48
CA VAL A 69 -4.37 9.10 -3.16
C VAL A 69 -5.46 8.06 -2.90
N LYS A 70 -6.71 8.41 -3.14
CA LYS A 70 -7.79 7.48 -2.89
C LYS A 70 -7.68 6.25 -3.76
N LEU A 71 -7.38 6.45 -5.03
CA LEU A 71 -7.27 5.33 -5.95
C LEU A 71 -6.18 4.37 -5.53
N HIS A 72 -4.99 4.89 -5.29
CA HIS A 72 -3.85 4.01 -5.05
C HIS A 72 -3.89 3.40 -3.66
N ASP A 73 -4.40 4.12 -2.65
CA ASP A 73 -4.61 3.53 -1.34
C ASP A 73 -5.63 2.39 -1.43
N GLY A 74 -6.69 2.59 -2.22
CA GLY A 74 -7.70 1.55 -2.38
C GLY A 74 -7.14 0.32 -3.05
N MET A 75 -6.29 0.51 -4.05
CA MET A 75 -5.70 -0.62 -4.75
C MET A 75 -4.71 -1.37 -3.85
N PHE A 76 -3.96 -0.63 -3.05
CA PHE A 76 -3.04 -1.24 -2.10
C PHE A 76 -3.81 -2.12 -1.10
N LEU A 77 -4.85 -1.58 -0.50
CA LEU A 77 -5.62 -2.32 0.49
C LEU A 77 -6.33 -3.53 -0.12
N ARG A 78 -6.82 -3.36 -1.34
CA ARG A 78 -7.51 -4.45 -2.01
C ARG A 78 -6.52 -5.58 -2.30
N ALA A 79 -5.31 -5.24 -2.74
CA ALA A 79 -4.32 -6.26 -3.03
C ALA A 79 -3.89 -6.99 -1.76
N LEU A 80 -3.71 -6.25 -0.66
CA LEU A 80 -3.37 -6.90 0.61
C LEU A 80 -4.47 -7.85 1.05
N ARG A 81 -5.72 -7.44 0.84
CA ARG A 81 -6.83 -8.29 1.23
C ARG A 81 -6.86 -9.55 0.37
N GLN A 82 -6.57 -9.43 -0.93
CA GLN A 82 -6.53 -10.59 -1.79
C GLN A 82 -5.39 -11.52 -1.40
N LEU A 83 -4.31 -10.98 -0.86
CA LEU A 83 -3.22 -11.81 -0.42
C LEU A 83 -3.54 -12.48 0.91
N GLY A 84 -4.57 -12.05 1.57
CA GLY A 84 -4.91 -12.59 2.87
C GLY A 84 -4.01 -12.05 3.96
N LEU A 85 -3.29 -11.00 3.71
CA LEU A 85 -2.42 -10.44 4.71
C LEU A 85 -3.17 -9.41 5.50
N ASP A 86 -3.37 -9.69 6.75
CA ASP A 86 -4.12 -8.79 7.53
C ASP A 86 -3.21 -7.93 8.24
N VAL A 87 -2.24 -7.48 7.63
CA VAL A 87 -1.28 -6.75 8.26
C VAL A 87 -1.67 -5.54 8.80
N VAL A 88 -2.70 -5.14 8.50
CA VAL A 88 -3.05 -3.95 8.96
C VAL A 88 -3.29 -3.93 10.26
N ALA A 89 -3.75 -4.73 10.57
CA ALA A 89 -4.20 -4.70 11.74
C ALA A 89 -3.67 -4.54 12.89
N PRO A 90 -2.98 -4.24 13.15
CA PRO A 90 -2.58 -4.14 14.37
C PRO A 90 -3.46 -3.37 15.04
N GLY A 91 -3.78 -3.15 14.96
CA GLY A 91 -4.44 -2.49 15.52
C GLY A 91 -5.16 -2.51 16.36
N PRO A 92 -5.49 -2.35 16.77
CA PRO A 92 -6.16 -2.38 17.52
C PRO A 92 -6.99 -2.74 17.68
N VAL A 93 -7.05 -2.86 17.77
CA VAL A 93 -7.76 -3.07 18.05
C VAL A 93 -8.74 -2.96 17.81
N GLY A 94 -8.91 -2.89 17.89
CA GLY A 94 -10.00 -2.75 17.73
C GLY A 94 -10.59 -3.11 16.71
N ARG A 95 -10.42 -3.86 16.36
CA ARG A 95 -10.98 -4.17 15.40
C ARG A 95 -12.16 -4.62 15.69
N PRO A 96 -12.91 -4.22 15.15
CA PRO A 96 -14.18 -4.52 15.38
C PRO A 96 -14.43 -5.82 15.01
N PRO A 97 -15.04 -6.34 15.62
CA PRO A 97 -15.35 -7.59 15.44
C PRO A 97 -15.86 -7.86 14.18
N GLY A 98 -16.60 -7.41 13.86
CA GLY A 98 -17.11 -7.78 12.72
C GLY A 98 -16.15 -7.83 11.76
N TRP A 99 -15.27 -7.32 11.94
CA TRP A 99 -14.41 -7.19 11.05
C TRP A 99 -13.59 -8.24 10.90
N VAL A 100 -13.57 -8.88 11.34
CA VAL A 100 -13.05 -9.78 11.23
C VAL A 100 -12.85 -10.48 10.63
N GLY A 101 -12.91 -10.31 10.47
CA GLY A 101 -12.94 -10.82 10.13
C GLY A 101 -12.89 -11.41 9.90
N ARG A 102 -12.97 -11.59 10.05
CA ARG A 102 -13.10 -12.14 10.10
C ARG A 102 -13.44 -12.34 9.87
#